data_cb83c7529755d5656e79283aa4550dd0
#
_entry.id   cb83c7529755d5656e79283aa4550dd0
#
_cell.length_a   1.000
_cell.length_b   1.000
_cell.length_c   1.000
_cell.angle_alpha   90.00
_cell.angle_beta   90.00
_cell.angle_gamma   90.00
#
_symmetry.space_group_name_H-M   'P 1'
#
loop_
_entity.id
_entity.type
_entity.pdbx_description
1 polymer ?
#
loop_
_entity_poly.entity_id
_entity_poly.type
_entity_poly.pdbx_seq_one_letter_code
_entity_poly.pdbx_strand_id
1 'polypeptide(L)'
;MVRNAGRLQQVVAVLAKYGLAPWLRRVPWKWVQRYFETTDGTAISQLSGPARVREAITEIGTSFIKLGQILSTRPDIVGLELAEELSQLQSQTPPDSPATIRSVIAEELGRPVDDIFSEFEDVPLASASIGQVHRATLKNGARVVVKVQHSGIDEKIRNDLEIAEELARLAETYSEDLALYEPVATVGELRRTLLAELDFRQELRNLQAFHARFRNDPGICFPQAWPEFSTARVLTMEHLEGVHVANRSDILAAGGDPVTLADRGAHAFLEMVFRDGFFHADPHPGNLLLLPDGVIGIIDCGMVGRIDPILREHIEDAMMAATDADVNLLVDTVARLVDLPPDFDRDALCRDTAEFFDRYAFLPLEDIEVSIALNEATAVIRRHHLRLPARVSMLIRMVAVLEGTARQISPGFQMMNVLSSYRGRILKSRLSPKRLRRKLFSSMRHWSHLLDIMPTDVADILDRVKQGRFDVHLEHRRLDKIVNRLVLGVVTASLYIGSSLLWSRSVPPVIKGYSIPGGLGTAAAVYLTIRLLRAIRASGDI
;
A
#
# COMPACT_ATOMS: atom_id res chain seq x y z
N MET A 1 -22.44 11.81 10.45
CA MET A 1 -21.72 12.80 11.26
C MET A 1 -21.98 12.74 12.77
N VAL A 2 -23.17 12.49 13.30
CA VAL A 2 -23.46 12.61 14.75
C VAL A 2 -22.99 11.38 15.58
N ARG A 3 -22.87 10.21 14.98
CA ARG A 3 -22.64 8.95 15.73
C ARG A 3 -21.22 8.80 16.30
N ASN A 4 -20.22 9.47 15.71
CA ASN A 4 -18.79 9.34 16.07
C ASN A 4 -18.11 10.66 16.49
N ALA A 5 -18.89 11.71 16.82
CA ALA A 5 -18.34 13.05 17.08
C ALA A 5 -17.28 13.07 18.21
N GLY A 6 -17.51 12.34 19.31
CA GLY A 6 -16.56 12.28 20.41
C GLY A 6 -15.24 11.58 20.03
N ARG A 7 -15.32 10.51 19.24
CA ARG A 7 -14.14 9.79 18.77
C ARG A 7 -13.35 10.59 17.73
N LEU A 8 -14.04 11.28 16.82
CA LEU A 8 -13.41 12.21 15.87
C LEU A 8 -12.66 13.33 16.62
N GLN A 9 -13.26 13.88 17.68
CA GLN A 9 -12.59 14.90 18.52
C GLN A 9 -11.32 14.37 19.16
N GLN A 10 -11.33 13.14 19.69
CA GLN A 10 -10.13 12.49 20.24
C GLN A 10 -9.02 12.36 19.17
N VAL A 11 -9.36 11.85 17.99
CA VAL A 11 -8.37 11.67 16.90
C VAL A 11 -7.78 13.01 16.49
N VAL A 12 -8.63 14.05 16.27
CA VAL A 12 -8.18 15.39 15.90
C VAL A 12 -7.30 16.01 17.01
N ALA A 13 -7.65 15.81 18.27
CA ALA A 13 -6.85 16.29 19.40
C ALA A 13 -5.45 15.67 19.43
N VAL A 14 -5.34 14.36 19.21
CA VAL A 14 -4.05 13.68 19.12
C VAL A 14 -3.25 14.17 17.92
N LEU A 15 -3.85 14.25 16.73
CA LEU A 15 -3.17 14.79 15.54
C LEU A 15 -2.67 16.22 15.73
N ALA A 16 -3.46 17.06 16.39
CA ALA A 16 -3.07 18.43 16.74
C ALA A 16 -1.92 18.45 17.75
N LYS A 17 -1.99 17.63 18.81
CA LYS A 17 -0.94 17.46 19.83
C LYS A 17 0.42 17.12 19.19
N TYR A 18 0.46 16.23 18.22
CA TYR A 18 1.69 15.83 17.53
C TYR A 18 2.05 16.72 16.34
N GLY A 19 1.28 17.79 16.06
CA GLY A 19 1.53 18.74 14.97
C GLY A 19 1.42 18.11 13.57
N LEU A 20 0.63 17.05 13.41
CA LEU A 20 0.57 16.25 12.19
C LEU A 20 -0.48 16.76 11.17
N ALA A 21 -1.36 17.65 11.57
CA ALA A 21 -2.44 18.12 10.71
C ALA A 21 -2.59 19.64 10.71
N PRO A 22 -1.54 20.42 10.33
CA PRO A 22 -1.62 21.89 10.28
C PRO A 22 -2.72 22.39 9.33
N TRP A 23 -3.08 21.63 8.32
CA TRP A 23 -4.17 21.89 7.38
C TRP A 23 -5.56 21.89 8.05
N LEU A 24 -5.74 21.18 9.17
CA LEU A 24 -6.98 21.22 9.95
C LEU A 24 -7.32 22.63 10.47
N ARG A 25 -6.33 23.52 10.60
CA ARG A 25 -6.58 24.95 10.94
C ARG A 25 -7.43 25.67 9.88
N ARG A 26 -7.45 25.18 8.65
CA ARG A 26 -8.25 25.74 7.54
C ARG A 26 -9.70 25.24 7.55
N VAL A 27 -9.99 24.17 8.32
CA VAL A 27 -11.34 23.61 8.44
C VAL A 27 -12.22 24.57 9.25
N PRO A 28 -13.45 24.94 8.80
CA PRO A 28 -14.29 25.95 9.43
C PRO A 28 -15.02 25.44 10.70
N TRP A 29 -14.45 24.52 11.43
CA TRP A 29 -15.02 23.98 12.66
C TRP A 29 -14.41 24.69 13.89
N LYS A 30 -15.23 25.49 14.63
CA LYS A 30 -14.77 26.24 15.80
C LYS A 30 -14.11 25.39 16.89
N TRP A 31 -14.53 24.13 17.07
CA TRP A 31 -13.94 23.24 18.05
C TRP A 31 -12.53 22.72 17.61
N VAL A 32 -12.27 22.56 16.32
CA VAL A 32 -10.94 22.20 15.79
C VAL A 32 -9.95 23.33 16.10
N GLN A 33 -10.32 24.58 15.80
CA GLN A 33 -9.45 25.74 16.00
C GLN A 33 -8.99 25.87 17.46
N ARG A 34 -9.86 25.56 18.44
CA ARG A 34 -9.55 25.61 19.87
C ARG A 34 -8.44 24.66 20.31
N TYR A 35 -8.27 23.49 19.66
CA TYR A 35 -7.19 22.54 19.99
C TYR A 35 -5.81 23.06 19.57
N PHE A 36 -5.72 23.86 18.51
CA PHE A 36 -4.46 24.44 18.05
C PHE A 36 -4.00 25.67 18.87
N GLU A 37 -4.87 26.26 19.68
CA GLU A 37 -4.54 27.41 20.52
C GLU A 37 -3.92 26.99 21.87
N THR A 38 -4.10 25.74 22.31
CA THR A 38 -3.78 25.27 23.66
C THR A 38 -2.55 24.37 23.79
N THR A 39 -1.85 24.03 22.67
CA THR A 39 -0.78 23.02 22.72
C THR A 39 0.61 23.66 22.69
N ASP A 40 1.22 23.80 23.86
CA ASP A 40 2.66 24.07 24.02
C ASP A 40 3.46 22.78 23.77
N GLY A 41 3.99 22.64 22.53
CA GLY A 41 4.58 21.41 22.03
C GLY A 41 6.09 21.23 22.29
N THR A 42 6.67 21.62 23.42
CA THR A 42 8.12 21.63 23.64
C THR A 42 8.78 20.24 23.71
N ALA A 43 8.11 19.23 24.24
CA ALA A 43 8.68 17.85 24.31
C ALA A 43 8.53 17.08 22.97
N ILE A 44 7.50 17.37 22.18
CA ILE A 44 7.18 16.70 20.92
C ILE A 44 8.03 17.24 19.77
N SER A 45 8.55 18.47 19.89
CA SER A 45 9.39 19.11 18.87
C SER A 45 10.75 18.43 18.65
N GLN A 46 11.18 17.54 19.56
CA GLN A 46 12.42 16.80 19.45
C GLN A 46 12.29 15.50 18.63
N LEU A 47 11.06 15.03 18.39
CA LEU A 47 10.82 13.83 17.59
C LEU A 47 10.87 14.14 16.09
N SER A 48 11.41 13.21 15.30
CA SER A 48 11.30 13.26 13.84
C SER A 48 9.84 13.23 13.37
N GLY A 49 9.58 13.70 12.15
CA GLY A 49 8.23 13.63 11.57
C GLY A 49 7.63 12.21 11.61
N PRO A 50 8.34 11.19 11.09
CA PRO A 50 7.92 9.79 11.16
C PRO A 50 7.65 9.29 12.59
N ALA A 51 8.53 9.58 13.54
CA ALA A 51 8.35 9.16 14.94
C ALA A 51 7.09 9.79 15.58
N ARG A 52 6.79 11.07 15.26
CA ARG A 52 5.54 11.72 15.71
C ARG A 52 4.29 11.02 15.17
N VAL A 53 4.33 10.56 13.92
CA VAL A 53 3.22 9.79 13.33
C VAL A 53 3.04 8.47 14.07
N ARG A 54 4.11 7.74 14.35
CA ARG A 54 4.06 6.48 15.09
C ARG A 54 3.47 6.67 16.49
N GLU A 55 3.94 7.67 17.24
CA GLU A 55 3.43 7.96 18.58
C GLU A 55 1.94 8.38 18.56
N ALA A 56 1.54 9.22 17.59
CA ALA A 56 0.14 9.61 17.43
C ALA A 56 -0.75 8.39 17.15
N ILE A 57 -0.34 7.52 16.25
CA ILE A 57 -1.06 6.27 15.92
C ILE A 57 -1.17 5.37 17.16
N THR A 58 -0.11 5.26 17.94
CA THR A 58 -0.10 4.47 19.19
C THR A 58 -1.08 5.04 20.20
N GLU A 59 -1.13 6.36 20.39
CA GLU A 59 -2.05 7.03 21.32
C GLU A 59 -3.52 6.95 20.86
N ILE A 60 -3.78 7.02 19.55
CA ILE A 60 -5.14 6.85 19.00
C ILE A 60 -5.65 5.43 19.25
N GLY A 61 -4.78 4.42 19.14
CA GLY A 61 -5.05 3.05 19.57
C GLY A 61 -5.23 2.02 18.46
N THR A 62 -5.75 0.86 18.84
CA THR A 62 -5.67 -0.44 18.12
C THR A 62 -6.00 -0.40 16.63
N SER A 63 -7.11 0.24 16.22
CA SER A 63 -7.51 0.32 14.80
C SER A 63 -6.49 1.10 13.96
N PHE A 64 -5.99 2.24 14.50
CA PHE A 64 -5.00 3.05 13.82
C PHE A 64 -3.61 2.40 13.86
N ILE A 65 -3.26 1.66 14.93
CA ILE A 65 -2.05 0.83 14.97
C ILE A 65 -2.09 -0.18 13.82
N LYS A 66 -3.22 -0.84 13.60
CA LYS A 66 -3.36 -1.81 12.51
C LYS A 66 -3.31 -1.14 11.14
N LEU A 67 -3.93 0.04 10.97
CA LEU A 67 -3.77 0.85 9.76
C LEU A 67 -2.30 1.24 9.53
N GLY A 68 -1.58 1.64 10.57
CA GLY A 68 -0.16 1.93 10.50
C GLY A 68 0.68 0.72 10.10
N GLN A 69 0.38 -0.47 10.65
CA GLN A 69 1.01 -1.73 10.27
C GLN A 69 0.77 -2.06 8.78
N ILE A 70 -0.44 -1.84 8.25
CA ILE A 70 -0.71 -2.01 6.83
C ILE A 70 0.06 -0.95 6.01
N LEU A 71 0.09 0.32 6.45
CA LEU A 71 0.86 1.38 5.79
C LEU A 71 2.37 1.12 5.80
N SER A 72 2.91 0.49 6.86
CA SER A 72 4.33 0.09 6.88
C SER A 72 4.69 -0.90 5.75
N THR A 73 3.69 -1.57 5.17
CA THR A 73 3.86 -2.46 4.02
C THR A 73 3.89 -1.73 2.68
N ARG A 74 3.66 -0.40 2.68
CA ARG A 74 3.50 0.43 1.50
C ARG A 74 4.49 1.61 1.49
N PRO A 75 5.82 1.33 1.45
CA PRO A 75 6.83 2.39 1.37
C PRO A 75 6.70 3.23 0.09
N ASP A 76 6.06 2.73 -0.94
CA ASP A 76 5.69 3.44 -2.16
C ASP A 76 4.71 4.60 -1.89
N ILE A 77 3.86 4.50 -0.87
CA ILE A 77 2.90 5.53 -0.46
C ILE A 77 3.51 6.46 0.59
N VAL A 78 3.97 5.89 1.70
CA VAL A 78 4.35 6.69 2.88
C VAL A 78 5.84 7.07 2.91
N GLY A 79 6.67 6.47 2.09
CA GLY A 79 8.12 6.59 2.10
C GLY A 79 8.79 5.66 3.10
N LEU A 80 10.09 5.44 2.90
CA LEU A 80 10.87 4.47 3.68
C LEU A 80 10.93 4.81 5.16
N GLU A 81 11.31 6.04 5.50
CA GLU A 81 11.46 6.47 6.89
C GLU A 81 10.19 6.28 7.71
N LEU A 82 9.03 6.63 7.13
CA LEU A 82 7.74 6.44 7.81
C LEU A 82 7.36 4.95 7.83
N ALA A 83 7.61 4.20 6.77
CA ALA A 83 7.32 2.76 6.74
C ALA A 83 8.15 2.00 7.79
N GLU A 84 9.43 2.34 7.98
CA GLU A 84 10.31 1.78 9.02
C GLU A 84 9.81 2.12 10.43
N GLU A 85 9.45 3.38 10.69
CA GLU A 85 8.87 3.76 11.99
C GLU A 85 7.54 3.04 12.25
N LEU A 86 6.67 2.96 11.27
CA LEU A 86 5.38 2.25 11.40
C LEU A 86 5.54 0.74 11.58
N SER A 87 6.65 0.15 11.11
CA SER A 87 6.93 -1.27 11.31
C SER A 87 7.19 -1.63 12.78
N GLN A 88 7.57 -0.64 13.60
CA GLN A 88 7.79 -0.79 15.04
C GLN A 88 6.48 -0.81 15.85
N LEU A 89 5.33 -0.51 15.21
CA LEU A 89 4.03 -0.53 15.88
C LEU A 89 3.70 -1.94 16.37
N GLN A 90 3.68 -2.11 17.68
CA GLN A 90 3.27 -3.35 18.33
C GLN A 90 1.84 -3.23 18.86
N SER A 91 1.06 -4.27 18.66
CA SER A 91 -0.31 -4.36 19.18
C SER A 91 -0.33 -5.29 20.38
N GLN A 92 -0.11 -4.76 21.55
CA GLN A 92 -0.42 -5.47 22.79
C GLN A 92 -1.80 -5.02 23.28
N THR A 93 -2.82 -5.77 22.93
CA THR A 93 -4.17 -5.54 23.44
C THR A 93 -4.36 -6.41 24.68
N PRO A 94 -4.84 -5.86 25.81
CA PRO A 94 -5.20 -6.68 26.96
C PRO A 94 -6.18 -7.78 26.55
N PRO A 95 -6.02 -9.02 27.03
CA PRO A 95 -6.91 -10.10 26.68
C PRO A 95 -8.32 -9.85 27.26
N ASP A 96 -9.33 -10.29 26.52
CA ASP A 96 -10.69 -10.34 27.01
C ASP A 96 -10.84 -11.39 28.13
N SER A 97 -11.87 -11.22 28.96
CA SER A 97 -12.12 -12.19 30.05
C SER A 97 -12.44 -13.58 29.49
N PRO A 98 -12.09 -14.66 30.23
CA PRO A 98 -12.43 -16.03 29.83
C PRO A 98 -13.93 -16.22 29.56
N ALA A 99 -14.79 -15.58 30.35
CA ALA A 99 -16.24 -15.65 30.16
C ALA A 99 -16.67 -15.03 28.81
N THR A 100 -16.08 -13.89 28.43
CA THR A 100 -16.34 -13.24 27.15
C THR A 100 -15.93 -14.14 25.98
N ILE A 101 -14.74 -14.74 26.04
CA ILE A 101 -14.22 -15.60 24.97
C ILE A 101 -15.05 -16.86 24.81
N ARG A 102 -15.42 -17.51 25.93
CA ARG A 102 -16.32 -18.69 25.91
C ARG A 102 -17.69 -18.35 25.31
N SER A 103 -18.22 -17.15 25.62
CA SER A 103 -19.47 -16.67 25.01
C SER A 103 -19.33 -16.47 23.49
N VAL A 104 -18.26 -15.83 23.02
CA VAL A 104 -17.99 -15.64 21.58
C VAL A 104 -17.90 -16.99 20.86
N ILE A 105 -17.15 -17.94 21.40
CA ILE A 105 -17.01 -19.29 20.82
C ILE A 105 -18.37 -19.98 20.75
N ALA A 106 -19.14 -19.93 21.85
CA ALA A 106 -20.45 -20.59 21.91
C ALA A 106 -21.48 -19.98 20.97
N GLU A 107 -21.48 -18.65 20.84
CA GLU A 107 -22.31 -17.91 19.86
C GLU A 107 -21.97 -18.31 18.43
N GLU A 108 -20.67 -18.30 18.08
CA GLU A 108 -20.21 -18.55 16.71
C GLU A 108 -20.36 -20.02 16.29
N LEU A 109 -20.11 -20.97 17.19
CA LEU A 109 -20.14 -22.38 16.87
C LEU A 109 -21.49 -23.03 17.24
N GLY A 110 -22.41 -22.30 17.88
CA GLY A 110 -23.75 -22.74 18.22
C GLY A 110 -23.79 -23.83 19.30
N ARG A 111 -22.68 -24.03 20.04
CA ARG A 111 -22.51 -25.05 21.08
C ARG A 111 -21.61 -24.57 22.21
N PRO A 112 -21.79 -24.99 23.46
CA PRO A 112 -20.86 -24.70 24.55
C PRO A 112 -19.43 -25.16 24.24
N VAL A 113 -18.44 -24.43 24.75
CA VAL A 113 -17.00 -24.72 24.55
C VAL A 113 -16.67 -26.16 24.99
N ASP A 114 -17.23 -26.62 26.13
CA ASP A 114 -16.96 -27.94 26.71
C ASP A 114 -17.60 -29.11 25.91
N ASP A 115 -18.53 -28.79 24.98
CA ASP A 115 -19.09 -29.79 24.06
C ASP A 115 -18.19 -29.99 22.82
N ILE A 116 -17.36 -29.01 22.50
CA ILE A 116 -16.46 -29.02 21.34
C ILE A 116 -15.08 -29.51 21.73
N PHE A 117 -14.53 -28.95 22.82
CA PHE A 117 -13.19 -29.23 23.29
C PHE A 117 -13.26 -30.14 24.52
N SER A 118 -12.33 -31.08 24.61
CA SER A 118 -12.14 -31.88 25.86
C SER A 118 -11.39 -31.06 26.91
N GLU A 119 -10.55 -30.10 26.44
CA GLU A 119 -9.79 -29.18 27.26
C GLU A 119 -9.68 -27.85 26.57
N PHE A 120 -9.85 -26.75 27.30
CA PHE A 120 -9.70 -25.37 26.78
C PHE A 120 -9.00 -24.52 27.83
N GLU A 121 -7.82 -23.99 27.49
CA GLU A 121 -7.05 -23.10 28.37
C GLU A 121 -7.66 -21.69 28.38
N ASP A 122 -8.14 -21.24 29.56
CA ASP A 122 -8.72 -19.90 29.72
C ASP A 122 -7.67 -18.76 29.63
N VAL A 123 -6.40 -19.06 29.93
CA VAL A 123 -5.30 -18.12 29.76
C VAL A 123 -4.84 -18.16 28.30
N PRO A 124 -4.88 -17.02 27.59
CA PRO A 124 -4.46 -17.01 26.20
C PRO A 124 -2.95 -17.23 26.03
N LEU A 125 -2.57 -17.93 24.99
CA LEU A 125 -1.18 -18.10 24.54
C LEU A 125 -0.60 -16.76 24.06
N ALA A 126 -1.42 -15.96 23.37
CA ALA A 126 -1.08 -14.63 22.87
C ALA A 126 -2.33 -13.77 22.72
N SER A 127 -2.16 -12.46 22.85
CA SER A 127 -3.22 -11.47 22.56
C SER A 127 -2.66 -10.43 21.58
N ALA A 128 -3.33 -10.28 20.44
CA ALA A 128 -2.98 -9.37 19.35
C ALA A 128 -4.05 -8.27 19.17
N SER A 129 -3.93 -7.44 18.16
CA SER A 129 -4.82 -6.30 17.92
C SER A 129 -6.28 -6.66 17.64
N ILE A 130 -6.53 -7.80 17.00
CA ILE A 130 -7.85 -8.20 16.51
C ILE A 130 -8.44 -9.32 17.36
N GLY A 131 -7.60 -10.14 17.99
CA GLY A 131 -8.06 -11.29 18.74
C GLY A 131 -6.98 -11.93 19.59
N GLN A 132 -7.34 -12.96 20.30
CA GLN A 132 -6.45 -13.74 21.16
C GLN A 132 -6.48 -15.21 20.80
N VAL A 133 -5.41 -15.93 21.14
CA VAL A 133 -5.18 -17.33 20.79
C VAL A 133 -5.13 -18.18 22.07
N HIS A 134 -5.89 -19.24 22.10
CA HIS A 134 -5.97 -20.18 23.21
C HIS A 134 -5.54 -21.59 22.79
N ARG A 135 -4.90 -22.34 23.70
CA ARG A 135 -4.70 -23.77 23.50
C ARG A 135 -5.96 -24.52 23.84
N ALA A 136 -6.22 -25.56 23.07
CA ALA A 136 -7.34 -26.46 23.32
C ALA A 136 -7.03 -27.88 22.81
N THR A 137 -7.81 -28.84 23.25
CA THR A 137 -7.80 -30.22 22.76
C THR A 137 -9.19 -30.56 22.26
N LEU A 138 -9.32 -31.01 21.03
CA LEU A 138 -10.60 -31.48 20.49
C LEU A 138 -11.01 -32.80 21.12
N LYS A 139 -12.31 -33.12 21.04
CA LYS A 139 -12.83 -34.42 21.57
C LYS A 139 -12.18 -35.67 20.98
N ASN A 140 -11.59 -35.54 19.75
CA ASN A 140 -10.85 -36.64 19.12
C ASN A 140 -9.38 -36.71 19.57
N GLY A 141 -8.95 -35.87 20.52
CA GLY A 141 -7.59 -35.82 21.05
C GLY A 141 -6.62 -34.94 20.26
N ALA A 142 -7.03 -34.29 19.18
CA ALA A 142 -6.16 -33.40 18.41
C ALA A 142 -5.87 -32.11 19.22
N ARG A 143 -4.59 -31.78 19.36
CA ARG A 143 -4.15 -30.51 19.97
C ARG A 143 -4.28 -29.39 18.99
N VAL A 144 -4.99 -28.33 19.38
CA VAL A 144 -5.32 -27.20 18.53
C VAL A 144 -5.03 -25.87 19.23
N VAL A 145 -4.91 -24.82 18.43
CA VAL A 145 -5.05 -23.44 18.89
C VAL A 145 -6.33 -22.85 18.32
N VAL A 146 -7.01 -22.05 19.14
CA VAL A 146 -8.27 -21.39 18.82
C VAL A 146 -8.02 -19.89 18.86
N LYS A 147 -8.03 -19.26 17.70
CA LYS A 147 -7.94 -17.79 17.54
C LYS A 147 -9.34 -17.23 17.59
N VAL A 148 -9.59 -16.31 18.52
CA VAL A 148 -10.91 -15.73 18.79
C VAL A 148 -10.81 -14.22 18.71
N GLN A 149 -11.71 -13.57 17.99
CA GLN A 149 -11.75 -12.10 17.90
C GLN A 149 -12.13 -11.47 19.23
N HIS A 150 -11.54 -10.32 19.51
CA HIS A 150 -11.94 -9.47 20.63
C HIS A 150 -13.39 -9.00 20.48
N SER A 151 -14.09 -8.98 21.62
CA SER A 151 -15.48 -8.52 21.65
C SER A 151 -15.60 -7.06 21.19
N GLY A 152 -16.52 -6.77 20.27
CA GLY A 152 -16.78 -5.41 19.77
C GLY A 152 -15.70 -4.82 18.85
N ILE A 153 -14.67 -5.56 18.48
CA ILE A 153 -13.57 -5.06 17.64
C ILE A 153 -14.04 -4.67 16.23
N ASP A 154 -15.00 -5.38 15.66
CA ASP A 154 -15.56 -5.09 14.33
C ASP A 154 -16.23 -3.71 14.30
N GLU A 155 -17.08 -3.40 15.28
CA GLU A 155 -17.74 -2.10 15.37
C GLU A 155 -16.73 -0.96 15.59
N LYS A 156 -15.74 -1.17 16.46
CA LYS A 156 -14.68 -0.20 16.73
C LYS A 156 -13.88 0.12 15.48
N ILE A 157 -13.46 -0.91 14.72
CA ILE A 157 -12.67 -0.74 13.50
C ILE A 157 -13.49 -0.03 12.42
N ARG A 158 -14.77 -0.38 12.23
CA ARG A 158 -15.64 0.30 11.25
C ARG A 158 -15.82 1.78 11.57
N ASN A 159 -16.04 2.11 12.84
CA ASN A 159 -16.16 3.48 13.30
C ASN A 159 -14.86 4.28 13.08
N ASP A 160 -13.70 3.71 13.40
CA ASP A 160 -12.40 4.35 13.21
C ASP A 160 -12.06 4.53 11.71
N LEU A 161 -12.48 3.58 10.84
CA LEU A 161 -12.35 3.70 9.39
C LEU A 161 -13.21 4.81 8.79
N GLU A 162 -14.45 5.01 9.28
CA GLU A 162 -15.29 6.14 8.88
C GLU A 162 -14.63 7.49 9.22
N ILE A 163 -13.99 7.57 10.39
CA ILE A 163 -13.23 8.75 10.80
C ILE A 163 -12.01 8.97 9.90
N ALA A 164 -11.27 7.91 9.59
CA ALA A 164 -10.12 7.99 8.70
C ALA A 164 -10.50 8.46 7.28
N GLU A 165 -11.64 7.98 6.74
CA GLU A 165 -12.17 8.42 5.45
C GLU A 165 -12.58 9.90 5.47
N GLU A 166 -13.21 10.37 6.55
CA GLU A 166 -13.58 11.77 6.70
C GLU A 166 -12.34 12.67 6.77
N LEU A 167 -11.34 12.27 7.56
CA LEU A 167 -10.06 13.00 7.63
C LEU A 167 -9.34 13.01 6.27
N ALA A 168 -9.39 11.94 5.52
CA ALA A 168 -8.82 11.86 4.17
C ALA A 168 -9.51 12.85 3.20
N ARG A 169 -10.85 12.92 3.22
CA ARG A 169 -11.61 13.90 2.42
C ARG A 169 -11.28 15.35 2.80
N LEU A 170 -11.15 15.61 4.10
CA LEU A 170 -10.75 16.95 4.58
C LEU A 170 -9.31 17.26 4.13
N ALA A 171 -8.38 16.30 4.19
CA ALA A 171 -7.02 16.48 3.73
C ALA A 171 -6.96 16.82 2.23
N GLU A 172 -7.68 16.11 1.36
CA GLU A 172 -7.77 16.44 -0.07
C GLU A 172 -8.38 17.83 -0.33
N THR A 173 -9.36 18.24 0.48
CA THR A 173 -10.07 19.50 0.29
C THR A 173 -9.24 20.70 0.74
N TYR A 174 -8.48 20.57 1.84
CA TYR A 174 -7.81 21.70 2.50
C TYR A 174 -6.28 21.70 2.37
N SER A 175 -5.69 20.70 1.70
CA SER A 175 -4.24 20.61 1.45
C SER A 175 -3.96 20.14 0.04
N GLU A 176 -3.49 21.06 -0.82
CA GLU A 176 -3.09 20.76 -2.20
C GLU A 176 -1.94 19.72 -2.24
N ASP A 177 -0.99 19.82 -1.30
CA ASP A 177 0.14 18.89 -1.19
C ASP A 177 -0.33 17.47 -0.87
N LEU A 178 -1.29 17.30 0.04
CA LEU A 178 -1.82 15.99 0.40
C LEU A 178 -2.75 15.42 -0.67
N ALA A 179 -3.46 16.26 -1.41
CA ALA A 179 -4.34 15.84 -2.50
C ALA A 179 -3.59 15.07 -3.59
N LEU A 180 -2.29 15.38 -3.82
CA LEU A 180 -1.42 14.66 -4.77
C LEU A 180 -1.23 13.18 -4.40
N TYR A 181 -1.36 12.84 -3.13
CA TYR A 181 -1.22 11.45 -2.63
C TYR A 181 -2.56 10.70 -2.58
N GLU A 182 -3.66 11.28 -3.06
CA GLU A 182 -5.00 10.69 -3.09
C GLU A 182 -5.37 9.96 -1.78
N PRO A 183 -5.39 10.66 -0.63
CA PRO A 183 -5.61 10.04 0.68
C PRO A 183 -6.95 9.30 0.78
N VAL A 184 -8.00 9.73 0.09
CA VAL A 184 -9.30 9.04 0.06
C VAL A 184 -9.18 7.67 -0.61
N ALA A 185 -8.49 7.59 -1.76
CA ALA A 185 -8.26 6.32 -2.45
C ALA A 185 -7.39 5.38 -1.60
N THR A 186 -6.34 5.92 -0.96
CA THR A 186 -5.45 5.19 -0.06
C THR A 186 -6.20 4.62 1.14
N VAL A 187 -7.00 5.43 1.86
CA VAL A 187 -7.82 4.96 2.99
C VAL A 187 -8.87 3.94 2.53
N GLY A 188 -9.43 4.10 1.33
CA GLY A 188 -10.35 3.11 0.75
C GLY A 188 -9.70 1.74 0.49
N GLU A 189 -8.42 1.71 0.09
CA GLU A 189 -7.63 0.49 -0.04
C GLU A 189 -7.33 -0.15 1.33
N LEU A 190 -6.88 0.66 2.30
CA LEU A 190 -6.63 0.21 3.67
C LEU A 190 -7.89 -0.34 4.34
N ARG A 191 -9.03 0.30 4.12
CA ARG A 191 -10.34 -0.18 4.59
C ARG A 191 -10.64 -1.59 4.08
N ARG A 192 -10.46 -1.83 2.78
CA ARG A 192 -10.70 -3.16 2.19
C ARG A 192 -9.79 -4.21 2.82
N THR A 193 -8.52 -3.89 3.01
CA THR A 193 -7.54 -4.79 3.61
C THR A 193 -7.90 -5.09 5.06
N LEU A 194 -8.19 -4.07 5.87
CA LEU A 194 -8.47 -4.24 7.29
C LEU A 194 -9.80 -4.97 7.54
N LEU A 195 -10.84 -4.68 6.74
CA LEU A 195 -12.11 -5.42 6.82
C LEU A 195 -11.96 -6.88 6.38
N ALA A 196 -11.04 -7.19 5.46
CA ALA A 196 -10.73 -8.58 5.09
C ALA A 196 -10.03 -9.33 6.23
N GLU A 197 -9.18 -8.68 7.02
CA GLU A 197 -8.54 -9.28 8.21
C GLU A 197 -9.52 -9.57 9.35
N LEU A 198 -10.67 -8.87 9.41
CA LEU A 198 -11.73 -9.16 10.37
C LEU A 198 -12.51 -10.44 10.05
N ASP A 199 -12.35 -11.04 8.89
CA ASP A 199 -13.01 -12.28 8.55
C ASP A 199 -12.02 -13.46 8.57
N PHE A 200 -11.94 -14.18 9.68
CA PHE A 200 -11.05 -15.34 9.83
C PHE A 200 -11.31 -16.47 8.82
N ARG A 201 -12.43 -16.45 8.10
CA ARG A 201 -12.65 -17.37 6.98
C ARG A 201 -11.66 -17.11 5.83
N GLN A 202 -11.10 -15.88 5.72
CA GLN A 202 -10.03 -15.59 4.77
C GLN A 202 -8.74 -16.34 5.16
N GLU A 203 -8.34 -16.20 6.42
CA GLU A 203 -7.16 -16.88 6.97
C GLU A 203 -7.32 -18.41 6.91
N LEU A 204 -8.51 -18.92 7.23
CA LEU A 204 -8.87 -20.34 7.05
C LEU A 204 -8.63 -20.83 5.60
N ARG A 205 -9.15 -20.11 4.61
CA ARG A 205 -8.96 -20.46 3.18
C ARG A 205 -7.50 -20.42 2.76
N ASN A 206 -6.77 -19.41 3.22
CA ASN A 206 -5.35 -19.27 2.93
C ASN A 206 -4.55 -20.43 3.54
N LEU A 207 -4.81 -20.75 4.81
CA LEU A 207 -4.17 -21.84 5.53
C LEU A 207 -4.42 -23.19 4.85
N GLN A 208 -5.66 -23.48 4.47
CA GLN A 208 -6.01 -24.69 3.71
C GLN A 208 -5.27 -24.74 2.36
N ALA A 209 -5.17 -23.60 1.69
CA ALA A 209 -4.47 -23.54 0.41
C ALA A 209 -2.96 -23.77 0.54
N PHE A 210 -2.32 -23.25 1.58
CA PHE A 210 -0.90 -23.53 1.87
C PHE A 210 -0.69 -24.97 2.34
N HIS A 211 -1.48 -25.44 3.29
CA HIS A 211 -1.40 -26.82 3.78
C HIS A 211 -1.50 -27.84 2.62
N ALA A 212 -2.42 -27.63 1.69
CA ALA A 212 -2.57 -28.52 0.52
C ALA A 212 -1.36 -28.47 -0.42
N ARG A 213 -0.72 -27.31 -0.61
CA ARG A 213 0.45 -27.15 -1.51
C ARG A 213 1.72 -27.74 -0.91
N PHE A 214 1.90 -27.58 0.40
CA PHE A 214 3.11 -27.99 1.11
C PHE A 214 2.96 -29.33 1.86
N ARG A 215 1.85 -30.04 1.68
CA ARG A 215 1.57 -31.32 2.35
C ARG A 215 2.68 -32.35 2.22
N ASN A 216 3.36 -32.38 1.06
CA ASN A 216 4.43 -33.34 0.75
C ASN A 216 5.83 -32.70 0.80
N ASP A 217 5.96 -31.47 1.29
CA ASP A 217 7.24 -30.81 1.45
C ASP A 217 7.88 -31.28 2.77
N PRO A 218 9.08 -31.86 2.73
CA PRO A 218 9.71 -32.38 3.95
C PRO A 218 10.28 -31.29 4.84
N GLY A 219 10.35 -30.05 4.39
CA GLY A 219 11.00 -28.94 5.09
C GLY A 219 10.08 -27.83 5.55
N ILE A 220 8.82 -27.81 5.07
CA ILE A 220 7.87 -26.74 5.37
C ILE A 220 6.54 -27.34 5.82
N CYS A 221 6.00 -26.82 6.93
CA CYS A 221 4.73 -27.25 7.50
C CYS A 221 3.80 -26.06 7.71
N PHE A 222 2.54 -26.21 7.30
CA PHE A 222 1.44 -25.30 7.64
C PHE A 222 0.45 -26.07 8.50
N PRO A 223 -0.11 -25.44 9.57
CA PRO A 223 -1.09 -26.10 10.42
C PRO A 223 -2.29 -26.63 9.63
N GLN A 224 -2.80 -27.77 10.01
CA GLN A 224 -4.11 -28.22 9.54
C GLN A 224 -5.18 -27.32 10.16
N ALA A 225 -6.17 -26.88 9.36
CA ALA A 225 -7.31 -26.13 9.87
C ALA A 225 -8.56 -27.00 9.95
N TRP A 226 -9.44 -26.68 10.93
CA TRP A 226 -10.74 -27.34 11.12
C TRP A 226 -11.89 -26.39 10.72
N PRO A 227 -12.42 -26.50 9.49
CA PRO A 227 -13.51 -25.65 9.01
C PRO A 227 -14.78 -25.75 9.84
N GLU A 228 -15.07 -26.95 10.37
CA GLU A 228 -16.25 -27.23 11.21
C GLU A 228 -16.22 -26.51 12.56
N PHE A 229 -15.03 -26.08 13.02
CA PHE A 229 -14.83 -25.31 14.25
C PHE A 229 -14.25 -23.91 13.95
N SER A 230 -14.53 -23.40 12.74
CA SER A 230 -14.04 -22.07 12.30
C SER A 230 -15.16 -21.27 11.65
N THR A 231 -15.21 -19.97 11.98
CA THR A 231 -16.22 -19.02 11.50
C THR A 231 -15.57 -17.69 11.13
N ALA A 232 -16.34 -16.61 10.99
CA ALA A 232 -15.77 -15.27 10.77
C ALA A 232 -14.97 -14.76 11.98
N ARG A 233 -15.31 -15.18 13.21
CA ARG A 233 -14.72 -14.68 14.45
C ARG A 233 -13.91 -15.71 15.23
N VAL A 234 -13.93 -16.96 14.82
CA VAL A 234 -13.22 -18.08 15.45
C VAL A 234 -12.46 -18.85 14.37
N LEU A 235 -11.17 -19.10 14.58
CA LEU A 235 -10.34 -19.96 13.73
C LEU A 235 -9.68 -21.04 14.59
N THR A 236 -9.95 -22.29 14.25
CA THR A 236 -9.36 -23.47 14.91
C THR A 236 -8.36 -24.13 13.96
N MET A 237 -7.13 -24.26 14.41
CA MET A 237 -6.04 -24.87 13.64
C MET A 237 -5.10 -25.67 14.55
N GLU A 238 -4.28 -26.53 13.94
CA GLU A 238 -3.31 -27.38 14.62
C GLU A 238 -2.33 -26.57 15.47
N HIS A 239 -2.08 -27.06 16.68
CA HIS A 239 -1.03 -26.53 17.53
C HIS A 239 0.31 -27.12 17.11
N LEU A 240 1.09 -26.36 16.36
CA LEU A 240 2.46 -26.72 16.02
C LEU A 240 3.37 -26.45 17.22
N GLU A 241 4.00 -27.51 17.75
CA GLU A 241 4.97 -27.37 18.82
C GLU A 241 6.36 -27.15 18.27
N GLY A 242 6.89 -25.95 18.46
CA GLY A 242 8.20 -25.55 17.97
C GLY A 242 8.76 -24.35 18.71
N VAL A 243 9.98 -23.96 18.34
CA VAL A 243 10.69 -22.81 18.87
C VAL A 243 10.61 -21.66 17.86
N HIS A 244 10.24 -20.46 18.30
CA HIS A 244 10.23 -19.29 17.42
C HIS A 244 11.64 -19.00 16.87
N VAL A 245 11.72 -18.71 15.57
CA VAL A 245 13.01 -18.44 14.91
C VAL A 245 13.52 -17.00 15.13
N ALA A 246 13.04 -16.35 16.20
CA ALA A 246 13.42 -14.97 16.54
C ALA A 246 14.88 -14.81 16.94
N ASN A 247 15.48 -15.84 17.59
CA ASN A 247 16.86 -15.77 18.07
C ASN A 247 17.67 -16.98 17.60
N ARG A 248 18.89 -16.71 17.16
CA ARG A 248 19.85 -17.74 16.76
C ARG A 248 20.17 -18.72 17.90
N SER A 249 20.28 -18.22 19.15
CA SER A 249 20.56 -19.04 20.33
C SER A 249 19.50 -20.12 20.55
N ASP A 250 18.23 -19.78 20.35
CA ASP A 250 17.09 -20.66 20.59
C ASP A 250 17.04 -21.76 19.52
N ILE A 251 17.38 -21.42 18.26
CA ILE A 251 17.50 -22.39 17.15
C ILE A 251 18.61 -23.41 17.46
N LEU A 252 19.78 -22.95 17.87
CA LEU A 252 20.92 -23.82 18.22
C LEU A 252 20.60 -24.70 19.44
N ALA A 253 19.93 -24.16 20.46
CA ALA A 253 19.51 -24.92 21.64
C ALA A 253 18.50 -26.02 21.31
N ALA A 254 17.65 -25.78 20.29
CA ALA A 254 16.72 -26.78 19.76
C ALA A 254 17.37 -27.78 18.78
N GLY A 255 18.69 -27.71 18.58
CA GLY A 255 19.43 -28.59 17.66
C GLY A 255 19.29 -28.27 16.19
N GLY A 256 18.75 -27.09 15.84
CA GLY A 256 18.62 -26.63 14.46
C GLY A 256 19.93 -26.01 13.92
N ASP A 257 20.09 -26.06 12.60
CA ASP A 257 21.17 -25.35 11.89
C ASP A 257 20.62 -24.04 11.29
N PRO A 258 21.05 -22.86 11.82
CA PRO A 258 20.60 -21.56 11.34
C PRO A 258 20.85 -21.29 9.86
N VAL A 259 21.95 -21.83 9.30
CA VAL A 259 22.32 -21.62 7.89
C VAL A 259 21.34 -22.37 6.98
N THR A 260 21.14 -23.66 7.26
CA THR A 260 20.18 -24.49 6.51
C THR A 260 18.75 -23.96 6.65
N LEU A 261 18.38 -23.46 7.84
CA LEU A 261 17.05 -22.92 8.10
C LEU A 261 16.79 -21.64 7.27
N ALA A 262 17.76 -20.71 7.25
CA ALA A 262 17.66 -19.47 6.47
C ALA A 262 17.54 -19.75 4.97
N ASP A 263 18.38 -20.64 4.44
CA ASP A 263 18.40 -21.02 3.03
C ASP A 263 17.09 -21.71 2.61
N ARG A 264 16.65 -22.71 3.39
CA ARG A 264 15.39 -23.42 3.15
C ARG A 264 14.19 -22.49 3.21
N GLY A 265 14.12 -21.60 4.20
CA GLY A 265 13.08 -20.60 4.30
C GLY A 265 13.03 -19.69 3.09
N ALA A 266 14.16 -19.12 2.69
CA ALA A 266 14.25 -18.25 1.52
C ALA A 266 13.79 -18.95 0.24
N HIS A 267 14.25 -20.18 0.01
CA HIS A 267 13.81 -20.99 -1.12
C HIS A 267 12.29 -21.25 -1.11
N ALA A 268 11.72 -21.61 0.04
CA ALA A 268 10.29 -21.88 0.17
C ALA A 268 9.43 -20.65 -0.18
N PHE A 269 9.78 -19.48 0.34
CA PHE A 269 9.06 -18.24 0.03
C PHE A 269 9.18 -17.84 -1.45
N LEU A 270 10.34 -17.98 -2.05
CA LEU A 270 10.51 -17.73 -3.49
C LEU A 270 9.75 -18.76 -4.34
N GLU A 271 9.64 -20.03 -3.92
CA GLU A 271 8.80 -21.00 -4.61
C GLU A 271 7.33 -20.64 -4.57
N MET A 272 6.81 -20.14 -3.44
CA MET A 272 5.45 -19.60 -3.36
C MET A 272 5.20 -18.51 -4.41
N VAL A 273 6.20 -17.65 -4.68
CA VAL A 273 6.13 -16.58 -5.68
C VAL A 273 6.20 -17.14 -7.10
N PHE A 274 7.29 -17.84 -7.43
CA PHE A 274 7.62 -18.19 -8.82
C PHE A 274 6.96 -19.49 -9.30
N ARG A 275 6.69 -20.46 -8.41
CA ARG A 275 5.99 -21.69 -8.74
C ARG A 275 4.48 -21.53 -8.60
N ASP A 276 4.02 -21.08 -7.42
CA ASP A 276 2.61 -21.14 -7.06
C ASP A 276 1.83 -19.87 -7.42
N GLY A 277 2.51 -18.71 -7.48
CA GLY A 277 1.87 -17.39 -7.62
C GLY A 277 0.91 -17.07 -6.46
N PHE A 278 1.16 -17.70 -5.31
CA PHE A 278 0.40 -17.56 -4.08
C PHE A 278 1.40 -17.62 -2.94
N PHE A 279 1.70 -16.47 -2.32
CA PHE A 279 2.79 -16.35 -1.37
C PHE A 279 2.34 -15.76 -0.04
N HIS A 280 2.97 -16.21 1.01
CA HIS A 280 2.87 -15.62 2.33
C HIS A 280 3.60 -14.29 2.35
N ALA A 281 2.93 -13.22 2.74
CA ALA A 281 3.46 -11.86 2.58
C ALA A 281 4.16 -11.31 3.82
N ASP A 282 4.17 -12.04 4.93
CA ASP A 282 4.74 -11.59 6.20
C ASP A 282 5.65 -12.64 6.85
N PRO A 283 6.88 -12.91 6.31
CA PRO A 283 7.85 -13.86 6.85
C PRO A 283 8.56 -13.34 8.10
N HIS A 284 7.80 -12.72 9.03
CA HIS A 284 8.33 -12.21 10.28
C HIS A 284 8.75 -13.38 11.21
N PRO A 285 9.85 -13.27 11.97
CA PRO A 285 10.30 -14.35 12.87
C PRO A 285 9.25 -14.86 13.84
N GLY A 286 8.30 -14.02 14.25
CA GLY A 286 7.18 -14.40 15.12
C GLY A 286 6.16 -15.35 14.47
N ASN A 287 6.14 -15.43 13.13
CA ASN A 287 5.24 -16.29 12.37
C ASN A 287 5.91 -17.63 11.97
N LEU A 288 7.20 -17.79 12.29
CA LEU A 288 8.00 -18.94 11.90
C LEU A 288 8.43 -19.74 13.13
N LEU A 289 8.24 -21.05 13.08
CA LEU A 289 8.64 -22.00 14.11
C LEU A 289 9.67 -22.98 13.56
N LEU A 290 10.67 -23.30 14.35
CA LEU A 290 11.51 -24.47 14.14
C LEU A 290 10.83 -25.66 14.81
N LEU A 291 10.36 -26.60 14.01
CA LEU A 291 9.78 -27.87 14.44
C LEU A 291 10.87 -28.96 14.53
N PRO A 292 10.58 -30.15 15.12
CA PRO A 292 11.48 -31.28 15.07
C PRO A 292 11.98 -31.58 13.64
N ASP A 293 13.14 -32.19 13.52
CA ASP A 293 13.81 -32.54 12.26
C ASP A 293 14.15 -31.35 11.34
N GLY A 294 14.20 -30.12 11.90
CA GLY A 294 14.56 -28.93 11.16
C GLY A 294 13.49 -28.44 10.18
N VAL A 295 12.23 -28.81 10.40
CA VAL A 295 11.08 -28.36 9.59
C VAL A 295 10.68 -26.94 10.01
N ILE A 296 10.35 -26.08 9.04
CA ILE A 296 9.85 -24.73 9.28
C ILE A 296 8.32 -24.77 9.33
N GLY A 297 7.75 -24.47 10.51
CA GLY A 297 6.32 -24.25 10.68
C GLY A 297 5.95 -22.79 10.42
N ILE A 298 4.89 -22.54 9.66
CA ILE A 298 4.39 -21.19 9.38
C ILE A 298 2.96 -21.09 9.94
N ILE A 299 2.75 -20.22 10.95
CA ILE A 299 1.55 -20.26 11.81
C ILE A 299 0.50 -19.17 11.57
N ASP A 300 0.83 -18.06 10.89
CA ASP A 300 -0.13 -16.99 10.59
C ASP A 300 -0.24 -16.83 9.06
N CYS A 301 -1.42 -17.07 8.50
CA CYS A 301 -1.71 -16.94 7.07
C CYS A 301 -2.68 -15.79 6.77
N GLY A 302 -2.73 -14.77 7.64
CA GLY A 302 -3.58 -13.60 7.47
C GLY A 302 -3.20 -12.75 6.25
N MET A 303 -1.91 -12.56 6.00
CA MET A 303 -1.40 -11.76 4.89
C MET A 303 -0.88 -12.65 3.75
N VAL A 304 -1.57 -12.62 2.61
CA VAL A 304 -1.24 -13.42 1.43
C VAL A 304 -1.30 -12.60 0.17
N GLY A 305 -0.25 -12.72 -0.66
CA GLY A 305 -0.20 -12.15 -2.00
C GLY A 305 -0.58 -13.16 -3.08
N ARG A 306 -1.21 -12.67 -4.15
CA ARG A 306 -1.52 -13.45 -5.35
C ARG A 306 -0.92 -12.78 -6.57
N ILE A 307 -0.16 -13.56 -7.33
CA ILE A 307 0.51 -13.13 -8.55
C ILE A 307 -0.13 -13.89 -9.70
N ASP A 308 -0.85 -13.16 -10.55
CA ASP A 308 -1.38 -13.73 -11.77
C ASP A 308 -0.27 -13.98 -12.80
N PRO A 309 -0.52 -14.74 -13.87
CA PRO A 309 0.51 -15.09 -14.84
C PRO A 309 1.14 -13.89 -15.57
N ILE A 310 0.40 -12.78 -15.75
CA ILE A 310 0.89 -11.57 -16.41
C ILE A 310 1.84 -10.82 -15.48
N LEU A 311 1.41 -10.58 -14.24
CA LEU A 311 2.25 -9.96 -13.22
C LEU A 311 3.53 -10.77 -12.96
N ARG A 312 3.43 -12.11 -12.97
CA ARG A 312 4.61 -12.97 -12.83
C ARG A 312 5.59 -12.77 -13.99
N GLU A 313 5.11 -12.65 -15.23
CA GLU A 313 5.97 -12.37 -16.39
C GLU A 313 6.69 -11.03 -16.23
N HIS A 314 6.01 -9.99 -15.76
CA HIS A 314 6.63 -8.69 -15.48
C HIS A 314 7.66 -8.75 -14.33
N ILE A 315 7.38 -9.48 -13.25
CA ILE A 315 8.34 -9.67 -12.14
C ILE A 315 9.58 -10.43 -12.65
N GLU A 316 9.39 -11.48 -13.45
CA GLU A 316 10.49 -12.20 -14.08
C GLU A 316 11.30 -11.30 -15.05
N ASP A 317 10.63 -10.40 -15.81
CA ASP A 317 11.29 -9.43 -16.70
C ASP A 317 12.08 -8.40 -15.88
N ALA A 318 11.49 -7.84 -14.83
CA ALA A 318 12.17 -6.90 -13.94
C ALA A 318 13.41 -7.53 -13.29
N MET A 319 13.31 -8.78 -12.82
CA MET A 319 14.44 -9.50 -12.23
C MET A 319 15.56 -9.75 -13.25
N MET A 320 15.22 -10.12 -14.49
CA MET A 320 16.20 -10.29 -15.56
C MET A 320 16.86 -8.97 -15.92
N ALA A 321 16.06 -7.91 -16.11
CA ALA A 321 16.56 -6.57 -16.39
C ALA A 321 17.52 -6.05 -15.30
N ALA A 322 17.15 -6.25 -14.02
CA ALA A 322 17.99 -5.88 -12.89
C ALA A 322 19.32 -6.66 -12.87
N THR A 323 19.27 -7.96 -13.16
CA THR A 323 20.49 -8.81 -13.18
C THR A 323 21.42 -8.46 -14.35
N ASP A 324 20.85 -8.09 -15.50
CA ASP A 324 21.60 -7.76 -16.71
C ASP A 324 21.92 -6.23 -16.80
N ALA A 325 21.53 -5.44 -15.78
CA ALA A 325 21.62 -3.99 -15.72
C ALA A 325 20.99 -3.29 -16.95
N ASP A 326 19.92 -3.89 -17.51
CA ASP A 326 19.20 -3.35 -18.66
C ASP A 326 18.19 -2.29 -18.20
N VAL A 327 18.64 -1.04 -18.22
CA VAL A 327 17.85 0.15 -17.84
C VAL A 327 16.54 0.23 -18.63
N ASN A 328 16.60 0.05 -19.97
CA ASN A 328 15.45 0.21 -20.82
C ASN A 328 14.38 -0.85 -20.55
N LEU A 329 14.79 -2.11 -20.44
CA LEU A 329 13.88 -3.20 -20.13
C LEU A 329 13.26 -3.03 -18.75
N LEU A 330 14.02 -2.58 -17.75
CA LEU A 330 13.50 -2.34 -16.40
C LEU A 330 12.47 -1.20 -16.40
N VAL A 331 12.79 -0.07 -17.02
CA VAL A 331 11.88 1.09 -17.12
C VAL A 331 10.61 0.73 -17.89
N ASP A 332 10.71 0.01 -19.01
CA ASP A 332 9.54 -0.44 -19.78
C ASP A 332 8.69 -1.44 -19.00
N THR A 333 9.32 -2.29 -18.18
CA THR A 333 8.61 -3.25 -17.32
C THR A 333 7.88 -2.53 -16.19
N VAL A 334 8.54 -1.57 -15.53
CA VAL A 334 7.90 -0.72 -14.51
C VAL A 334 6.73 0.06 -15.12
N ALA A 335 6.91 0.68 -16.29
CA ALA A 335 5.86 1.44 -16.97
C ALA A 335 4.61 0.59 -17.33
N ARG A 336 4.77 -0.73 -17.51
CA ARG A 336 3.65 -1.66 -17.71
C ARG A 336 2.96 -2.08 -16.42
N LEU A 337 3.65 -1.93 -15.29
CA LEU A 337 3.13 -2.33 -13.97
C LEU A 337 2.35 -1.24 -13.27
N VAL A 338 2.58 0.03 -13.63
CA VAL A 338 2.04 1.20 -12.93
C VAL A 338 1.08 1.99 -13.82
N ASP A 339 0.19 2.74 -13.19
CA ASP A 339 -0.60 3.75 -13.90
C ASP A 339 0.29 4.99 -14.13
N LEU A 340 0.56 5.30 -15.39
CA LEU A 340 1.44 6.41 -15.77
C LEU A 340 0.70 7.75 -15.64
N PRO A 341 1.27 8.76 -14.96
CA PRO A 341 0.72 10.09 -14.93
C PRO A 341 0.80 10.74 -16.34
N PRO A 342 -0.07 11.73 -16.65
CA PRO A 342 -0.12 12.36 -17.97
C PRO A 342 1.16 13.05 -18.42
N ASP A 343 1.99 13.48 -17.47
CA ASP A 343 3.26 14.19 -17.65
C ASP A 343 4.48 13.32 -17.35
N PHE A 344 4.33 11.99 -17.46
CA PHE A 344 5.42 11.04 -17.21
C PHE A 344 6.62 11.26 -18.13
N ASP A 345 7.77 11.55 -17.54
CA ASP A 345 9.06 11.68 -18.23
C ASP A 345 9.85 10.35 -18.15
N ARG A 346 9.74 9.55 -19.24
CA ARG A 346 10.45 8.27 -19.38
C ARG A 346 11.97 8.45 -19.34
N ASP A 347 12.49 9.52 -19.96
CA ASP A 347 13.94 9.72 -20.05
C ASP A 347 14.53 10.11 -18.69
N ALA A 348 13.79 10.86 -17.88
CA ALA A 348 14.18 11.14 -16.49
C ALA A 348 14.22 9.84 -15.66
N LEU A 349 13.22 8.95 -15.77
CA LEU A 349 13.22 7.66 -15.08
C LEU A 349 14.39 6.78 -15.56
N CYS A 350 14.73 6.79 -16.86
CA CYS A 350 15.88 6.07 -17.37
C CYS A 350 17.20 6.59 -16.77
N ARG A 351 17.37 7.91 -16.64
CA ARG A 351 18.56 8.50 -16.01
C ARG A 351 18.70 8.08 -14.55
N ASP A 352 17.64 8.22 -13.76
CA ASP A 352 17.66 7.84 -12.33
C ASP A 352 17.88 6.33 -12.15
N THR A 353 17.34 5.50 -13.05
CA THR A 353 17.56 4.04 -13.05
C THR A 353 19.00 3.69 -13.42
N ALA A 354 19.61 4.41 -14.38
CA ALA A 354 21.01 4.22 -14.72
C ALA A 354 21.92 4.59 -13.54
N GLU A 355 21.68 5.72 -12.86
CA GLU A 355 22.41 6.10 -11.64
C GLU A 355 22.26 5.06 -10.51
N PHE A 356 21.06 4.46 -10.40
CA PHE A 356 20.84 3.36 -9.48
C PHE A 356 21.74 2.16 -9.81
N PHE A 357 21.79 1.71 -11.07
CA PHE A 357 22.66 0.60 -11.47
C PHE A 357 24.15 0.91 -11.31
N ASP A 358 24.58 2.13 -11.61
CA ASP A 358 25.98 2.55 -11.46
C ASP A 358 26.48 2.42 -10.01
N ARG A 359 25.60 2.63 -9.02
CA ARG A 359 25.95 2.44 -7.59
C ARG A 359 26.25 0.98 -7.23
N TYR A 360 25.61 0.04 -7.91
CA TYR A 360 25.75 -1.40 -7.65
C TYR A 360 26.73 -2.09 -8.61
N ALA A 361 27.12 -1.44 -9.72
CA ALA A 361 27.94 -2.03 -10.78
C ALA A 361 29.34 -2.53 -10.32
N PHE A 362 29.88 -1.90 -9.27
CA PHE A 362 31.21 -2.22 -8.74
C PHE A 362 31.16 -3.04 -7.45
N LEU A 363 29.98 -3.36 -6.94
CA LEU A 363 29.84 -4.17 -5.73
C LEU A 363 29.86 -5.65 -6.11
N PRO A 364 30.61 -6.49 -5.35
CA PRO A 364 30.44 -7.94 -5.45
C PRO A 364 28.98 -8.32 -5.17
N LEU A 365 28.47 -9.32 -5.86
CA LEU A 365 27.09 -9.80 -5.64
C LEU A 365 26.82 -10.20 -4.19
N GLU A 366 27.87 -10.61 -3.49
CA GLU A 366 27.85 -11.01 -2.09
C GLU A 366 27.59 -9.84 -1.13
N ASP A 367 27.96 -8.62 -1.53
CA ASP A 367 27.82 -7.40 -0.72
C ASP A 367 26.49 -6.66 -1.00
N ILE A 368 25.72 -7.11 -1.99
CA ILE A 368 24.45 -6.48 -2.34
C ILE A 368 23.34 -6.96 -1.37
N GLU A 369 22.86 -6.03 -0.55
CA GLU A 369 21.65 -6.23 0.24
C GLU A 369 20.42 -5.97 -0.61
N VAL A 370 19.69 -7.04 -0.92
CA VAL A 370 18.51 -6.96 -1.81
C VAL A 370 17.43 -6.05 -1.22
N SER A 371 17.25 -6.06 0.09
CA SER A 371 16.30 -5.18 0.79
C SER A 371 16.64 -3.70 0.59
N ILE A 372 17.93 -3.33 0.69
CA ILE A 372 18.38 -1.94 0.46
C ILE A 372 18.16 -1.56 -1.01
N ALA A 373 18.58 -2.42 -1.94
CA ALA A 373 18.41 -2.16 -3.38
C ALA A 373 16.93 -2.01 -3.78
N LEU A 374 16.03 -2.85 -3.26
CA LEU A 374 14.59 -2.75 -3.51
C LEU A 374 13.99 -1.48 -2.91
N ASN A 375 14.47 -1.06 -1.75
CA ASN A 375 14.03 0.18 -1.11
C ASN A 375 14.47 1.41 -1.92
N GLU A 376 15.71 1.45 -2.40
CA GLU A 376 16.20 2.52 -3.27
C GLU A 376 15.43 2.56 -4.60
N ALA A 377 15.20 1.40 -5.22
CA ALA A 377 14.39 1.30 -6.44
C ALA A 377 12.96 1.84 -6.21
N THR A 378 12.35 1.52 -5.07
CA THR A 378 11.03 2.05 -4.68
C THR A 378 11.08 3.57 -4.49
N ALA A 379 12.17 4.11 -3.94
CA ALA A 379 12.35 5.55 -3.79
C ALA A 379 12.48 6.26 -5.15
N VAL A 380 13.16 5.67 -6.13
CA VAL A 380 13.21 6.18 -7.52
C VAL A 380 11.80 6.21 -8.12
N ILE A 381 11.05 5.11 -8.05
CA ILE A 381 9.69 5.00 -8.56
C ILE A 381 8.78 6.10 -7.94
N ARG A 382 8.86 6.29 -6.62
CA ARG A 382 8.09 7.31 -5.92
C ARG A 382 8.46 8.75 -6.32
N ARG A 383 9.75 9.03 -6.58
CA ARG A 383 10.22 10.36 -7.04
C ARG A 383 9.54 10.77 -8.34
N HIS A 384 9.25 9.79 -9.20
CA HIS A 384 8.52 10.01 -10.45
C HIS A 384 6.99 9.94 -10.29
N HIS A 385 6.47 10.00 -9.05
CA HIS A 385 5.03 9.91 -8.74
C HIS A 385 4.33 8.65 -9.29
N LEU A 386 5.10 7.58 -9.50
CA LEU A 386 4.58 6.29 -9.94
C LEU A 386 4.11 5.48 -8.73
N ARG A 387 2.94 4.84 -8.85
CA ARG A 387 2.38 3.99 -7.80
C ARG A 387 2.48 2.53 -8.18
N LEU A 388 3.17 1.77 -7.35
CA LEU A 388 3.22 0.32 -7.52
C LEU A 388 1.87 -0.33 -7.16
N PRO A 389 1.43 -1.33 -7.93
CA PRO A 389 0.31 -2.15 -7.50
C PRO A 389 0.56 -2.75 -6.11
N ALA A 390 -0.47 -2.80 -5.26
CA ALA A 390 -0.35 -3.31 -3.89
C ALA A 390 0.32 -4.69 -3.80
N ARG A 391 0.08 -5.55 -4.81
CA ARG A 391 0.69 -6.89 -4.88
C ARG A 391 2.20 -6.86 -5.09
N VAL A 392 2.71 -5.88 -5.84
CA VAL A 392 4.15 -5.68 -6.07
C VAL A 392 4.82 -5.13 -4.82
N SER A 393 4.23 -4.10 -4.19
CA SER A 393 4.74 -3.55 -2.93
C SER A 393 4.78 -4.60 -1.82
N MET A 394 3.74 -5.44 -1.74
CA MET A 394 3.69 -6.57 -0.80
C MET A 394 4.80 -7.61 -1.07
N LEU A 395 5.11 -7.88 -2.34
CA LEU A 395 6.21 -8.77 -2.72
C LEU A 395 7.57 -8.17 -2.35
N ILE A 396 7.80 -6.89 -2.63
CA ILE A 396 9.03 -6.18 -2.27
C ILE A 396 9.24 -6.24 -0.75
N ARG A 397 8.18 -5.93 0.03
CA ARG A 397 8.25 -6.04 1.49
C ARG A 397 8.55 -7.47 1.93
N MET A 398 7.88 -8.48 1.36
CA MET A 398 8.12 -9.88 1.71
C MET A 398 9.58 -10.25 1.54
N VAL A 399 10.21 -9.87 0.42
CA VAL A 399 11.64 -10.13 0.17
C VAL A 399 12.51 -9.40 1.19
N ALA A 400 12.21 -8.15 1.51
CA ALA A 400 12.97 -7.37 2.48
C ALA A 400 12.88 -7.96 3.91
N VAL A 401 11.67 -8.32 4.37
CA VAL A 401 11.46 -8.95 5.68
C VAL A 401 12.12 -10.33 5.73
N LEU A 402 12.02 -11.10 4.64
CA LEU A 402 12.64 -12.42 4.53
C LEU A 402 14.17 -12.35 4.63
N GLU A 403 14.79 -11.40 3.91
CA GLU A 403 16.24 -11.18 4.01
C GLU A 403 16.64 -10.76 5.43
N GLY A 404 15.90 -9.81 6.03
CA GLY A 404 16.14 -9.37 7.40
C GLY A 404 16.03 -10.52 8.40
N THR A 405 14.99 -11.34 8.31
CA THR A 405 14.79 -12.53 9.14
C THR A 405 15.91 -13.55 8.95
N ALA A 406 16.28 -13.84 7.69
CA ALA A 406 17.32 -14.80 7.39
C ALA A 406 18.70 -14.33 7.91
N ARG A 407 19.02 -13.04 7.81
CA ARG A 407 20.27 -12.45 8.36
C ARG A 407 20.28 -12.41 9.88
N GLN A 408 19.13 -12.19 10.52
CA GLN A 408 19.02 -12.22 11.99
C GLN A 408 19.42 -13.59 12.56
N ILE A 409 19.03 -14.67 11.90
CA ILE A 409 19.37 -16.04 12.33
C ILE A 409 20.71 -16.53 11.78
N SER A 410 21.08 -16.09 10.57
CA SER A 410 22.34 -16.44 9.89
C SER A 410 22.99 -15.18 9.30
N PRO A 411 23.89 -14.49 10.03
CA PRO A 411 24.50 -13.22 9.57
C PRO A 411 25.23 -13.29 8.23
N GLY A 412 25.67 -14.48 7.83
CA GLY A 412 26.30 -14.71 6.53
C GLY A 412 25.33 -15.03 5.39
N PHE A 413 24.02 -14.93 5.62
CA PHE A 413 23.02 -15.20 4.59
C PHE A 413 23.03 -14.15 3.47
N GLN A 414 22.94 -14.60 2.23
CA GLN A 414 22.99 -13.77 1.03
C GLN A 414 21.78 -14.06 0.15
N MET A 415 20.80 -13.17 0.16
CA MET A 415 19.56 -13.30 -0.63
C MET A 415 19.88 -13.34 -2.15
N MET A 416 20.91 -12.63 -2.59
CA MET A 416 21.32 -12.60 -3.99
C MET A 416 21.70 -13.98 -4.54
N ASN A 417 22.34 -14.84 -3.73
CA ASN A 417 22.65 -16.22 -4.11
C ASN A 417 21.38 -17.05 -4.34
N VAL A 418 20.39 -16.86 -3.49
CA VAL A 418 19.10 -17.55 -3.64
C VAL A 418 18.39 -17.07 -4.90
N LEU A 419 18.29 -15.76 -5.14
CA LEU A 419 17.66 -15.17 -6.33
C LEU A 419 18.35 -15.59 -7.62
N SER A 420 19.70 -15.61 -7.64
CA SER A 420 20.48 -16.02 -8.81
C SER A 420 20.18 -17.47 -9.23
N SER A 421 19.90 -18.37 -8.27
CA SER A 421 19.51 -19.75 -8.54
C SER A 421 18.18 -19.83 -9.31
N TYR A 422 17.26 -18.87 -9.10
CA TYR A 422 15.98 -18.79 -9.79
C TYR A 422 16.08 -18.27 -11.22
N ARG A 423 17.09 -17.44 -11.54
CA ARG A 423 17.35 -16.97 -12.92
C ARG A 423 17.40 -18.13 -13.92
N GLY A 424 18.17 -19.16 -13.61
CA GLY A 424 18.29 -20.35 -14.48
C GLY A 424 16.96 -21.12 -14.63
N ARG A 425 16.17 -21.21 -13.55
CA ARG A 425 14.83 -21.84 -13.57
C ARG A 425 13.84 -21.04 -14.41
N ILE A 426 13.85 -19.70 -14.29
CA ILE A 426 13.00 -18.81 -15.09
C ILE A 426 13.33 -18.93 -16.57
N LEU A 427 14.60 -18.89 -16.94
CA LEU A 427 15.04 -19.04 -18.33
C LEU A 427 14.61 -20.39 -18.93
N LYS A 428 14.82 -21.50 -18.22
CA LYS A 428 14.34 -22.83 -18.61
C LYS A 428 12.82 -22.89 -18.74
N SER A 429 12.08 -22.25 -17.81
CA SER A 429 10.62 -22.18 -17.86
C SER A 429 10.12 -21.41 -19.08
N ARG A 430 10.77 -20.29 -19.45
CA ARG A 430 10.44 -19.49 -20.63
C ARG A 430 10.66 -20.24 -21.94
N LEU A 431 11.68 -21.05 -22.01
CA LEU A 431 12.02 -21.87 -23.18
C LEU A 431 11.20 -23.18 -23.24
N SER A 432 10.34 -23.44 -22.25
CA SER A 432 9.56 -24.68 -22.23
C SER A 432 8.54 -24.72 -23.40
N PRO A 433 8.43 -25.86 -24.12
CA PRO A 433 7.51 -25.99 -25.26
C PRO A 433 6.05 -25.70 -24.89
N LYS A 434 5.64 -26.00 -23.65
CA LYS A 434 4.29 -25.75 -23.16
C LYS A 434 4.00 -24.23 -23.05
N ARG A 435 4.97 -23.43 -22.57
CA ARG A 435 4.81 -21.96 -22.44
C ARG A 435 4.86 -21.30 -23.81
N LEU A 436 5.78 -21.74 -24.68
CA LEU A 436 5.89 -21.25 -26.07
C LEU A 436 4.61 -21.52 -26.87
N ARG A 437 4.07 -22.74 -26.78
CA ARG A 437 2.80 -23.08 -27.40
C ARG A 437 1.64 -22.25 -26.88
N ARG A 438 1.54 -22.04 -25.56
CA ARG A 438 0.49 -21.19 -24.95
C ARG A 438 0.61 -19.75 -25.44
N LYS A 439 1.83 -19.19 -25.51
CA LYS A 439 2.10 -17.83 -26.00
C LYS A 439 1.74 -17.70 -27.50
N LEU A 440 2.07 -18.69 -28.33
CA LEU A 440 1.65 -18.76 -29.72
C LEU A 440 0.12 -18.81 -29.87
N PHE A 441 -0.56 -19.68 -29.12
CA PHE A 441 -2.03 -19.77 -29.17
C PHE A 441 -2.74 -18.53 -28.62
N SER A 442 -2.17 -17.86 -27.60
CA SER A 442 -2.74 -16.58 -27.11
C SER A 442 -2.53 -15.47 -28.13
N SER A 443 -1.35 -15.37 -28.75
CA SER A 443 -1.08 -14.40 -29.82
C SER A 443 -1.97 -14.65 -31.04
N MET A 444 -2.14 -15.92 -31.46
CA MET A 444 -3.06 -16.26 -32.56
C MET A 444 -4.51 -15.86 -32.25
N ARG A 445 -4.98 -16.01 -31.01
CA ARG A 445 -6.32 -15.53 -30.59
C ARG A 445 -6.45 -14.01 -30.65
N HIS A 446 -5.41 -13.27 -30.26
CA HIS A 446 -5.41 -11.81 -30.38
C HIS A 446 -5.40 -11.38 -31.87
N TRP A 447 -4.62 -12.08 -32.71
CA TRP A 447 -4.61 -11.85 -34.15
C TRP A 447 -5.96 -12.20 -34.81
N SER A 448 -6.59 -13.33 -34.44
CA SER A 448 -7.91 -13.69 -34.97
C SER A 448 -8.97 -12.66 -34.57
N HIS A 449 -8.96 -12.18 -33.33
CA HIS A 449 -9.87 -11.14 -32.88
C HIS A 449 -9.65 -9.81 -33.61
N LEU A 450 -8.39 -9.42 -33.85
CA LEU A 450 -8.07 -8.24 -34.68
C LEU A 450 -8.51 -8.43 -36.12
N LEU A 451 -8.31 -9.61 -36.71
CA LEU A 451 -8.74 -9.93 -38.07
C LEU A 451 -10.26 -9.99 -38.20
N ASP A 452 -10.98 -10.35 -37.16
CA ASP A 452 -12.45 -10.37 -37.14
C ASP A 452 -13.05 -8.96 -37.00
N ILE A 453 -12.41 -8.05 -36.25
CA ILE A 453 -12.90 -6.68 -36.01
C ILE A 453 -12.41 -5.71 -37.09
N MET A 454 -11.16 -5.88 -37.58
CA MET A 454 -10.55 -4.96 -38.54
C MET A 454 -11.37 -4.73 -39.81
N PRO A 455 -12.00 -5.75 -40.45
CA PRO A 455 -12.81 -5.50 -41.64
C PRO A 455 -14.07 -4.63 -41.36
N THR A 456 -14.69 -4.83 -40.21
CA THR A 456 -15.88 -4.06 -39.80
C THR A 456 -15.52 -2.63 -39.42
N ASP A 457 -14.47 -2.44 -38.62
CA ASP A 457 -14.02 -1.12 -38.19
C ASP A 457 -13.46 -0.29 -39.38
N VAL A 458 -12.71 -0.93 -40.28
CA VAL A 458 -12.21 -0.28 -41.50
C VAL A 458 -13.38 0.08 -42.43
N ALA A 459 -14.36 -0.80 -42.59
CA ALA A 459 -15.56 -0.51 -43.39
C ALA A 459 -16.36 0.64 -42.79
N ASP A 460 -16.56 0.68 -41.47
CA ASP A 460 -17.23 1.76 -40.76
C ASP A 460 -16.50 3.09 -40.86
N ILE A 461 -15.17 3.09 -40.76
CA ILE A 461 -14.32 4.29 -40.96
C ILE A 461 -14.46 4.78 -42.41
N LEU A 462 -14.36 3.89 -43.39
CA LEU A 462 -14.51 4.24 -44.80
C LEU A 462 -15.91 4.78 -45.12
N ASP A 463 -16.94 4.21 -44.51
CA ASP A 463 -18.32 4.71 -44.70
C ASP A 463 -18.54 6.08 -44.03
N ARG A 464 -17.96 6.33 -42.85
CA ARG A 464 -17.95 7.66 -42.21
C ARG A 464 -17.19 8.70 -43.02
N VAL A 465 -16.06 8.33 -43.62
CA VAL A 465 -15.30 9.18 -44.54
C VAL A 465 -16.09 9.47 -45.80
N LYS A 466 -16.73 8.48 -46.44
CA LYS A 466 -17.59 8.64 -47.60
C LYS A 466 -18.82 9.52 -47.33
N GLN A 467 -19.37 9.47 -46.12
CA GLN A 467 -20.51 10.29 -45.68
C GLN A 467 -20.11 11.68 -45.23
N GLY A 468 -18.81 12.05 -45.27
CA GLY A 468 -18.31 13.35 -44.82
C GLY A 468 -18.46 13.58 -43.30
N ARG A 469 -18.65 12.51 -42.51
CA ARG A 469 -18.86 12.54 -41.04
C ARG A 469 -17.64 12.08 -40.26
N PHE A 470 -16.46 12.34 -40.80
CA PHE A 470 -15.20 12.00 -40.09
C PHE A 470 -14.82 13.18 -39.19
N ASP A 471 -15.33 13.15 -37.95
CA ASP A 471 -14.95 14.11 -36.91
C ASP A 471 -13.70 13.61 -36.18
N VAL A 472 -12.59 14.31 -36.39
CA VAL A 472 -11.37 14.10 -35.57
C VAL A 472 -11.46 15.02 -34.36
N HIS A 473 -11.79 14.47 -33.21
CA HIS A 473 -11.73 15.20 -31.95
C HIS A 473 -10.26 15.33 -31.52
N LEU A 474 -9.65 16.46 -31.87
CA LEU A 474 -8.34 16.83 -31.35
C LEU A 474 -8.53 17.48 -29.96
N GLU A 475 -8.41 16.68 -28.89
CA GLU A 475 -8.34 17.21 -27.53
C GLU A 475 -7.01 17.97 -27.32
N HIS A 476 -7.02 19.27 -27.53
CA HIS A 476 -5.92 20.13 -27.11
C HIS A 476 -6.05 20.44 -25.60
N ARG A 477 -5.52 19.57 -24.75
CA ARG A 477 -5.57 19.65 -23.26
C ARG A 477 -4.99 20.96 -22.64
N ARG A 478 -4.37 21.83 -23.42
CA ARG A 478 -3.82 23.12 -22.94
C ARG A 478 -4.47 24.37 -23.56
N LEU A 479 -5.36 24.22 -24.54
CA LEU A 479 -5.97 25.36 -25.23
C LEU A 479 -6.86 26.21 -24.31
N ASP A 480 -7.58 25.60 -23.39
CA ASP A 480 -8.48 26.31 -22.46
C ASP A 480 -7.74 27.34 -21.61
N LYS A 481 -6.55 27.01 -21.11
CA LYS A 481 -5.74 27.96 -20.32
C LYS A 481 -5.25 29.13 -21.15
N ILE A 482 -4.86 28.89 -22.42
CA ILE A 482 -4.35 29.89 -23.34
C ILE A 482 -5.49 30.82 -23.77
N VAL A 483 -6.63 30.25 -24.18
CA VAL A 483 -7.82 31.00 -24.57
C VAL A 483 -8.35 31.86 -23.44
N ASN A 484 -8.46 31.32 -22.22
CA ASN A 484 -8.91 32.08 -21.06
C ASN A 484 -7.99 33.26 -20.72
N ARG A 485 -6.67 33.10 -20.87
CA ARG A 485 -5.71 34.20 -20.70
C ARG A 485 -5.84 35.26 -21.76
N LEU A 486 -6.02 34.86 -23.03
CA LEU A 486 -6.21 35.77 -24.16
C LEU A 486 -7.50 36.58 -23.97
N VAL A 487 -8.60 35.92 -23.62
CA VAL A 487 -9.88 36.60 -23.32
C VAL A 487 -9.73 37.58 -22.15
N LEU A 488 -9.08 37.17 -21.06
CA LEU A 488 -8.84 38.05 -19.91
C LEU A 488 -7.96 39.24 -20.28
N GLY A 489 -6.95 39.03 -21.14
CA GLY A 489 -6.10 40.10 -21.69
C GLY A 489 -6.88 41.13 -22.51
N VAL A 490 -7.76 40.65 -23.40
CA VAL A 490 -8.61 41.51 -24.24
C VAL A 490 -9.60 42.32 -23.38
N VAL A 491 -10.24 41.67 -22.40
CA VAL A 491 -11.17 42.35 -21.46
C VAL A 491 -10.43 43.41 -20.64
N THR A 492 -9.22 43.11 -20.17
CA THR A 492 -8.39 44.08 -19.42
C THR A 492 -7.99 45.29 -20.27
N ALA A 493 -7.57 45.04 -21.50
CA ALA A 493 -7.22 46.13 -22.44
C ALA A 493 -8.43 47.01 -22.76
N SER A 494 -9.57 46.39 -23.03
CA SER A 494 -10.84 47.11 -23.30
C SER A 494 -11.26 47.96 -22.09
N LEU A 495 -11.08 47.46 -20.88
CA LEU A 495 -11.39 48.18 -19.66
C LEU A 495 -10.45 49.37 -19.45
N TYR A 496 -9.16 49.25 -19.75
CA TYR A 496 -8.21 50.38 -19.75
C TYR A 496 -8.60 51.45 -20.73
N ILE A 497 -8.92 51.10 -21.99
CA ILE A 497 -9.31 52.05 -23.03
C ILE A 497 -10.60 52.76 -22.63
N GLY A 498 -11.63 52.01 -22.19
CA GLY A 498 -12.90 52.58 -21.77
C GLY A 498 -12.75 53.52 -20.57
N SER A 499 -11.97 53.13 -19.57
CA SER A 499 -11.70 53.97 -18.37
C SER A 499 -10.93 55.27 -18.72
N SER A 500 -9.97 55.19 -19.62
CA SER A 500 -9.19 56.34 -20.10
C SER A 500 -10.10 57.32 -20.84
N LEU A 501 -11.02 56.87 -21.67
CA LEU A 501 -12.01 57.70 -22.36
C LEU A 501 -12.98 58.39 -21.39
N LEU A 502 -13.45 57.68 -20.36
CA LEU A 502 -14.30 58.25 -19.33
C LEU A 502 -13.57 59.35 -18.52
N TRP A 503 -12.28 59.16 -18.23
CA TRP A 503 -11.46 60.18 -17.60
C TRP A 503 -11.22 61.39 -18.51
N SER A 504 -10.82 61.16 -19.76
CA SER A 504 -10.55 62.23 -20.70
C SER A 504 -11.76 63.12 -20.97
N ARG A 505 -13.00 62.55 -20.89
CA ARG A 505 -14.25 63.27 -21.12
C ARG A 505 -14.93 63.74 -19.85
N SER A 506 -14.33 63.55 -18.66
CA SER A 506 -14.85 63.96 -17.36
C SER A 506 -16.31 63.56 -17.15
N VAL A 507 -16.67 62.31 -17.49
CA VAL A 507 -18.04 61.80 -17.45
C VAL A 507 -18.55 61.77 -15.98
N PRO A 508 -19.73 62.35 -15.69
CA PRO A 508 -20.30 62.38 -14.33
C PRO A 508 -20.62 60.97 -13.82
N PRO A 509 -20.58 60.75 -12.46
CA PRO A 509 -20.26 61.69 -11.38
C PRO A 509 -18.76 62.02 -11.28
N VAL A 510 -18.45 63.31 -11.05
CA VAL A 510 -17.06 63.84 -10.98
C VAL A 510 -16.74 64.36 -9.57
N ILE A 511 -15.59 64.00 -9.02
CA ILE A 511 -15.04 64.53 -7.78
C ILE A 511 -13.68 65.20 -8.08
N LYS A 512 -13.53 66.46 -7.74
CA LYS A 512 -12.29 67.26 -7.96
C LYS A 512 -11.78 67.20 -9.43
N GLY A 513 -12.70 67.13 -10.43
CA GLY A 513 -12.33 67.09 -11.84
C GLY A 513 -12.08 65.71 -12.42
N TYR A 514 -12.15 64.66 -11.62
CA TYR A 514 -11.92 63.27 -12.04
C TYR A 514 -13.21 62.47 -12.09
N SER A 515 -13.41 61.70 -13.16
CA SER A 515 -14.57 60.80 -13.32
C SER A 515 -14.48 59.62 -12.38
N ILE A 516 -15.47 59.39 -11.51
CA ILE A 516 -15.52 58.23 -10.63
C ILE A 516 -15.62 56.90 -11.41
N PRO A 517 -16.49 56.79 -12.44
CA PRO A 517 -16.55 55.59 -13.26
C PRO A 517 -15.21 55.26 -13.96
N GLY A 518 -14.49 56.29 -14.44
CA GLY A 518 -13.15 56.11 -14.99
C GLY A 518 -12.15 55.59 -13.98
N GLY A 519 -12.19 56.11 -12.72
CA GLY A 519 -11.32 55.66 -11.64
C GLY A 519 -11.57 54.22 -11.21
N LEU A 520 -12.83 53.82 -11.06
CA LEU A 520 -13.22 52.42 -10.73
C LEU A 520 -12.82 51.43 -11.82
N GLY A 521 -13.06 51.82 -13.11
CA GLY A 521 -12.68 50.98 -14.23
C GLY A 521 -11.17 50.77 -14.33
N THR A 522 -10.35 51.85 -14.09
CA THR A 522 -8.89 51.74 -14.06
C THR A 522 -8.42 50.84 -12.91
N ALA A 523 -8.98 50.97 -11.71
CA ALA A 523 -8.64 50.14 -10.57
C ALA A 523 -8.95 48.64 -10.86
N ALA A 524 -10.10 48.34 -11.47
CA ALA A 524 -10.47 47.02 -11.89
C ALA A 524 -9.49 46.46 -12.96
N ALA A 525 -9.10 47.28 -13.96
CA ALA A 525 -8.15 46.88 -14.97
C ALA A 525 -6.76 46.56 -14.38
N VAL A 526 -6.26 47.37 -13.44
CA VAL A 526 -5.01 47.10 -12.71
C VAL A 526 -5.08 45.79 -11.94
N TYR A 527 -6.18 45.53 -11.22
CA TYR A 527 -6.39 44.27 -10.53
C TYR A 527 -6.35 43.06 -11.45
N LEU A 528 -7.06 43.12 -12.59
CA LEU A 528 -7.06 42.06 -13.60
C LEU A 528 -5.69 41.84 -14.23
N THR A 529 -4.92 42.92 -14.48
CA THR A 529 -3.54 42.84 -14.94
C THR A 529 -2.64 42.10 -13.98
N ILE A 530 -2.72 42.42 -12.66
CA ILE A 530 -1.92 41.74 -11.63
C ILE A 530 -2.30 40.24 -11.55
N ARG A 531 -3.59 39.93 -11.65
CA ARG A 531 -4.08 38.55 -11.65
C ARG A 531 -3.58 37.78 -12.89
N LEU A 532 -3.60 38.40 -14.06
CA LEU A 532 -3.09 37.81 -15.31
C LEU A 532 -1.58 37.55 -15.24
N LEU A 533 -0.80 38.51 -14.76
CA LEU A 533 0.66 38.36 -14.60
C LEU A 533 1.02 37.28 -13.57
N ARG A 534 0.26 37.15 -12.48
CA ARG A 534 0.44 36.05 -11.52
C ARG A 534 0.13 34.69 -12.14
N ALA A 535 -0.94 34.59 -12.93
CA ALA A 535 -1.32 33.36 -13.62
C ALA A 535 -0.28 32.95 -14.71
N ILE A 536 0.37 33.89 -15.35
CA ILE A 536 1.45 33.66 -16.31
C ILE A 536 2.71 33.16 -15.58
N ARG A 537 3.12 33.82 -14.49
CA ARG A 537 4.28 33.39 -13.69
C ARG A 537 4.12 32.02 -13.06
N ALA A 538 2.93 31.67 -12.61
CA ALA A 538 2.64 30.37 -12.00
C ALA A 538 2.69 29.19 -13.00
N SER A 539 2.74 29.46 -14.31
CA SER A 539 2.81 28.41 -15.35
C SER A 539 4.23 28.10 -15.83
N GLY A 540 5.27 28.79 -15.32
CA GLY A 540 6.67 28.44 -15.58
C GLY A 540 7.23 28.83 -16.97
N ASP A 541 6.50 29.55 -17.81
CA ASP A 541 6.88 29.90 -19.20
C ASP A 541 7.32 31.37 -19.36
N ILE A 542 8.09 31.94 -18.42
CA ILE A 542 8.94 33.12 -18.62
C ILE A 542 10.14 33.01 -17.68
#